data_fba5a9b94d9af5b8d19df7dd437c7639
#
_entry.id   fba5a9b94d9af5b8d19df7dd437c7639
#
_cell.length_a   1.000
_cell.length_b   1.000
_cell.length_c   1.000
_cell.angle_alpha   90.00
_cell.angle_beta   90.00
_cell.angle_gamma   90.00
#
_symmetry.space_group_name_H-M   'P 1'
#
loop_
_entity.id
_entity.type
_entity.pdbx_description
1 polymer ?
#
loop_
_entity_poly.entity_id
_entity_poly.type
_entity_poly.pdbx_seq_one_letter_code
_entity_poly.pdbx_strand_id
1 'polypeptide(L)'
;MKTFVLSMVLCLCALGSVQAQNAQVAQIRKLYAEAKEIMAKKQKAEVPPDETVVTSNYMAPGAGPIKDVTHYFYSGEFDENLGNVYYTPYFITRSYNVGARSYYEEFLFDKGSLVFYFNKSQNDETRYYWGSGGFFHEAIKGQKMMDEVFASRLANDLLEAFHRLMNREY
;
A
#
# COMPACT_ATOMS: atom_id res chain seq x y z
N MET A 1 4.30 -27.73 41.03
CA MET A 1 5.35 -27.60 40.04
C MET A 1 4.85 -27.58 38.57
N LYS A 2 3.78 -28.34 38.19
CA LYS A 2 3.28 -28.37 36.78
C LYS A 2 2.69 -27.03 36.29
N THR A 3 2.08 -26.22 37.10
CA THR A 3 1.48 -24.92 36.76
C THR A 3 2.53 -23.83 36.48
N PHE A 4 3.68 -23.88 37.12
CA PHE A 4 4.76 -22.87 36.91
C PHE A 4 5.47 -23.04 35.56
N VAL A 5 5.63 -24.27 35.10
CA VAL A 5 6.26 -24.57 33.80
C VAL A 5 5.37 -24.13 32.64
N LEU A 6 4.04 -24.30 32.77
CA LEU A 6 3.08 -23.90 31.73
C LEU A 6 3.04 -22.36 31.54
N SER A 7 3.13 -21.60 32.66
CA SER A 7 3.18 -20.14 32.62
C SER A 7 4.44 -19.59 31.98
N MET A 8 5.59 -20.26 32.18
CA MET A 8 6.88 -19.85 31.61
C MET A 8 6.96 -20.11 30.11
N VAL A 9 6.36 -21.20 29.62
CA VAL A 9 6.30 -21.51 28.18
C VAL A 9 5.39 -20.52 27.44
N LEU A 10 4.25 -20.12 28.02
CA LEU A 10 3.35 -19.13 27.45
C LEU A 10 4.02 -17.73 27.34
N CYS A 11 4.81 -17.33 28.34
CA CYS A 11 5.57 -16.06 28.28
C CYS A 11 6.65 -16.06 27.19
N LEU A 12 7.35 -17.18 26.99
CA LEU A 12 8.38 -17.29 25.93
C LEU A 12 7.78 -17.24 24.52
N CYS A 13 6.62 -17.81 24.29
CA CYS A 13 5.90 -17.73 23.02
C CYS A 13 5.42 -16.32 22.72
N ALA A 14 4.96 -15.56 23.72
CA ALA A 14 4.52 -14.19 23.53
C ALA A 14 5.67 -13.23 23.17
N LEU A 15 6.83 -13.39 23.77
CA LEU A 15 8.03 -12.60 23.48
C LEU A 15 8.56 -12.88 22.05
N GLY A 16 8.50 -14.11 21.60
CA GLY A 16 8.91 -14.49 20.23
C GLY A 16 8.00 -13.88 19.16
N SER A 17 6.70 -13.79 19.40
CA SER A 17 5.74 -13.21 18.45
C SER A 17 5.92 -11.70 18.28
N VAL A 18 6.17 -10.96 19.35
CA VAL A 18 6.41 -9.50 19.31
C VAL A 18 7.71 -9.17 18.58
N GLN A 19 8.77 -9.95 18.79
CA GLN A 19 10.04 -9.77 18.08
C GLN A 19 9.91 -10.04 16.58
N ALA A 20 9.21 -11.09 16.20
CA ALA A 20 8.95 -11.42 14.80
C ALA A 20 8.13 -10.33 14.10
N GLN A 21 7.11 -9.79 14.76
CA GLN A 21 6.29 -8.69 14.27
C GLN A 21 7.11 -7.41 14.04
N ASN A 22 7.96 -7.04 14.99
CA ASN A 22 8.84 -5.87 14.86
C ASN A 22 9.84 -6.03 13.70
N ALA A 23 10.38 -7.23 13.48
CA ALA A 23 11.27 -7.53 12.36
C ALA A 23 10.54 -7.40 11.01
N GLN A 24 9.29 -7.86 10.90
CA GLN A 24 8.48 -7.71 9.69
C GLN A 24 8.16 -6.24 9.40
N VAL A 25 7.78 -5.45 10.42
CA VAL A 25 7.56 -4.00 10.25
C VAL A 25 8.85 -3.31 9.77
N ALA A 26 10.01 -3.66 10.32
CA ALA A 26 11.28 -3.09 9.89
C ALA A 26 11.61 -3.43 8.43
N GLN A 27 11.34 -4.67 8.00
CA GLN A 27 11.50 -5.09 6.61
C GLN A 27 10.59 -4.29 5.66
N ILE A 28 9.31 -4.14 6.00
CA ILE A 28 8.36 -3.37 5.18
C ILE A 28 8.77 -1.90 5.10
N ARG A 29 9.25 -1.31 6.20
CA ARG A 29 9.79 0.06 6.19
C ARG A 29 10.99 0.22 5.27
N LYS A 30 11.85 -0.80 5.18
CA LYS A 30 12.98 -0.81 4.24
C LYS A 30 12.48 -0.84 2.80
N LEU A 31 11.55 -1.73 2.45
CA LEU A 31 10.92 -1.78 1.12
C LEU A 31 10.25 -0.45 0.76
N TYR A 32 9.57 0.18 1.71
CA TYR A 32 8.96 1.49 1.51
C TYR A 32 10.02 2.57 1.19
N ALA A 33 11.12 2.61 1.93
CA ALA A 33 12.21 3.56 1.69
C ALA A 33 12.85 3.33 0.31
N GLU A 34 13.07 2.07 -0.08
CA GLU A 34 13.60 1.70 -1.40
C GLU A 34 12.66 2.15 -2.53
N ALA A 35 11.35 1.92 -2.40
CA ALA A 35 10.37 2.38 -3.38
C ALA A 35 10.38 3.91 -3.52
N LYS A 36 10.42 4.66 -2.41
CA LYS A 36 10.52 6.13 -2.42
C LYS A 36 11.82 6.61 -3.07
N GLU A 37 12.93 5.93 -2.83
CA GLU A 37 14.22 6.27 -3.45
C GLU A 37 14.19 6.03 -4.98
N ILE A 38 13.62 4.91 -5.44
CA ILE A 38 13.44 4.62 -6.87
C ILE A 38 12.61 5.72 -7.53
N MET A 39 11.48 6.10 -6.94
CA MET A 39 10.62 7.18 -7.45
C MET A 39 11.38 8.51 -7.52
N ALA A 40 12.12 8.87 -6.47
CA ALA A 40 12.88 10.13 -6.43
C ALA A 40 14.04 10.16 -7.43
N LYS A 41 14.72 9.05 -7.67
CA LYS A 41 15.76 8.92 -8.70
C LYS A 41 15.19 9.06 -10.10
N LYS A 42 14.09 8.38 -10.37
CA LYS A 42 13.40 8.43 -11.68
C LYS A 42 12.86 9.83 -11.99
N GLN A 43 12.33 10.56 -11.00
CA GLN A 43 11.88 11.94 -11.18
C GLN A 43 13.00 12.93 -11.56
N LYS A 44 14.25 12.62 -11.22
CA LYS A 44 15.43 13.44 -11.58
C LYS A 44 16.08 13.00 -12.90
N ALA A 45 15.68 11.87 -13.46
CA ALA A 45 16.21 11.36 -14.70
C ALA A 45 15.55 12.07 -15.87
N GLU A 46 16.27 12.19 -17.00
CA GLU A 46 15.71 12.71 -18.27
C GLU A 46 14.61 11.81 -18.83
N VAL A 47 14.62 10.52 -18.44
CA VAL A 47 13.56 9.55 -18.77
C VAL A 47 12.55 9.53 -17.65
N PRO A 48 11.26 9.82 -17.94
CA PRO A 48 10.22 9.78 -16.92
C PRO A 48 10.13 8.38 -16.26
N PRO A 49 9.69 8.30 -14.99
CA PRO A 49 9.44 7.02 -14.34
C PRO A 49 8.36 6.24 -15.10
N ASP A 50 8.38 4.91 -14.97
CA ASP A 50 7.24 4.07 -15.36
C ASP A 50 6.07 4.42 -14.44
N GLU A 51 5.30 5.40 -14.86
CA GLU A 51 4.21 5.99 -14.09
C GLU A 51 2.99 6.17 -15.00
N THR A 52 1.83 5.78 -14.49
CA THR A 52 0.54 6.09 -15.10
C THR A 52 -0.31 6.89 -14.12
N VAL A 53 -0.84 8.02 -14.58
CA VAL A 53 -1.69 8.90 -13.78
C VAL A 53 -3.12 8.83 -14.28
N VAL A 54 -4.04 8.51 -13.37
CA VAL A 54 -5.47 8.50 -13.64
C VAL A 54 -6.13 9.61 -12.84
N THR A 55 -6.88 10.48 -13.53
CA THR A 55 -7.69 11.51 -12.90
C THR A 55 -9.16 11.23 -13.13
N SER A 56 -9.91 11.08 -12.05
CA SER A 56 -11.36 10.89 -12.06
C SER A 56 -12.06 12.10 -11.47
N ASN A 57 -13.09 12.61 -12.18
CA ASN A 57 -13.93 13.69 -11.69
C ASN A 57 -15.37 13.16 -11.59
N TYR A 58 -15.95 13.22 -10.41
CA TYR A 58 -17.31 12.72 -10.20
C TYR A 58 -18.05 13.52 -9.12
N MET A 59 -19.37 13.42 -9.11
CA MET A 59 -20.24 14.01 -8.08
C MET A 59 -20.55 12.94 -7.05
N ALA A 60 -20.19 13.19 -5.78
CA ALA A 60 -20.57 12.31 -4.67
C ALA A 60 -21.79 12.89 -3.94
N PRO A 61 -22.87 12.11 -3.73
CA PRO A 61 -24.03 12.55 -2.98
C PRO A 61 -23.64 13.06 -1.59
N GLY A 62 -24.05 14.27 -1.24
CA GLY A 62 -23.77 14.91 0.06
C GLY A 62 -22.36 15.48 0.22
N ALA A 63 -21.42 15.19 -0.68
CA ALA A 63 -20.03 15.67 -0.62
C ALA A 63 -19.69 16.65 -1.75
N GLY A 64 -20.48 16.68 -2.84
CA GLY A 64 -20.24 17.55 -3.99
C GLY A 64 -19.21 16.98 -4.98
N PRO A 65 -18.54 17.84 -5.77
CA PRO A 65 -17.58 17.42 -6.77
C PRO A 65 -16.30 16.89 -6.10
N ILE A 66 -15.84 15.71 -6.56
CA ILE A 66 -14.60 15.10 -6.13
C ILE A 66 -13.68 15.00 -7.34
N LYS A 67 -12.44 15.45 -7.16
CA LYS A 67 -11.32 15.15 -8.05
C LYS A 67 -10.42 14.14 -7.35
N ASP A 68 -10.28 12.98 -7.95
CA ASP A 68 -9.47 11.87 -7.46
C ASP A 68 -8.29 11.66 -8.42
N VAL A 69 -7.07 11.71 -7.93
CA VAL A 69 -5.86 11.53 -8.71
C VAL A 69 -5.10 10.33 -8.15
N THR A 70 -4.94 9.31 -8.99
CA THR A 70 -4.21 8.09 -8.66
C THR A 70 -2.97 7.97 -9.54
N HIS A 71 -1.80 7.79 -8.91
CA HIS A 71 -0.53 7.52 -9.57
C HIS A 71 -0.14 6.08 -9.35
N TYR A 72 0.11 5.35 -10.42
CA TYR A 72 0.61 3.98 -10.43
C TYR A 72 2.09 4.00 -10.81
N PHE A 73 2.96 3.57 -9.92
CA PHE A 73 4.38 3.36 -10.18
C PHE A 73 4.64 1.87 -10.33
N TYR A 74 5.26 1.49 -11.46
CA TYR A 74 5.38 0.08 -11.83
C TYR A 74 6.76 -0.23 -12.44
N SER A 75 7.07 -1.52 -12.56
CA SER A 75 8.17 -2.06 -13.34
C SER A 75 7.62 -2.88 -14.49
N GLY A 76 8.33 -2.88 -15.62
CA GLY A 76 8.05 -3.75 -16.75
C GLY A 76 9.10 -4.85 -16.87
N GLU A 77 8.68 -6.09 -17.05
CA GLU A 77 9.53 -7.24 -17.34
C GLU A 77 9.15 -7.82 -18.70
N PHE A 78 10.13 -7.95 -19.59
CA PHE A 78 9.92 -8.54 -20.90
C PHE A 78 10.03 -10.06 -20.82
N ASP A 79 8.99 -10.77 -21.25
CA ASP A 79 8.99 -12.22 -21.40
C ASP A 79 9.41 -12.58 -22.83
N GLU A 80 10.62 -13.08 -22.97
CA GLU A 80 11.19 -13.47 -24.26
C GLU A 80 10.42 -14.60 -24.95
N ASN A 81 9.76 -15.48 -24.17
CA ASN A 81 9.03 -16.64 -24.73
C ASN A 81 7.69 -16.22 -25.33
N LEU A 82 7.03 -15.23 -24.73
CA LEU A 82 5.72 -14.74 -25.16
C LEU A 82 5.79 -13.45 -25.96
N GLY A 83 6.96 -12.78 -25.98
CA GLY A 83 7.16 -11.50 -26.68
C GLY A 83 6.36 -10.34 -26.06
N ASN A 84 5.96 -10.47 -24.81
CA ASN A 84 5.11 -9.52 -24.10
C ASN A 84 5.86 -8.84 -22.94
N VAL A 85 5.45 -7.63 -22.60
CA VAL A 85 5.91 -6.94 -21.39
C VAL A 85 4.84 -7.08 -20.30
N TYR A 86 5.23 -7.59 -19.14
CA TYR A 86 4.37 -7.65 -17.96
C TYR A 86 4.67 -6.47 -17.03
N TYR A 87 3.65 -5.69 -16.72
CA TYR A 87 3.76 -4.54 -15.85
C TYR A 87 3.26 -4.90 -14.45
N THR A 88 4.08 -4.63 -13.43
CA THR A 88 3.77 -4.92 -12.02
C THR A 88 3.86 -3.65 -11.20
N PRO A 89 2.76 -3.15 -10.63
CA PRO A 89 2.81 -1.99 -9.77
C PRO A 89 3.46 -2.35 -8.44
N TYR A 90 4.41 -1.51 -7.99
CA TYR A 90 5.08 -1.65 -6.70
C TYR A 90 4.65 -0.58 -5.71
N PHE A 91 4.13 0.56 -6.21
CA PHE A 91 3.66 1.65 -5.37
C PHE A 91 2.49 2.37 -6.02
N ILE A 92 1.45 2.68 -5.25
CA ILE A 92 0.32 3.48 -5.72
C ILE A 92 0.12 4.61 -4.73
N THR A 93 -0.09 5.83 -5.23
CA THR A 93 -0.57 6.95 -4.41
C THR A 93 -1.92 7.42 -4.92
N ARG A 94 -2.76 7.90 -4.02
CA ARG A 94 -4.06 8.45 -4.35
C ARG A 94 -4.30 9.72 -3.53
N SER A 95 -4.80 10.75 -4.16
CA SER A 95 -5.17 12.00 -3.50
C SER A 95 -6.54 12.46 -3.95
N TYR A 96 -7.38 12.84 -3.00
CA TYR A 96 -8.73 13.33 -3.27
C TYR A 96 -9.23 14.25 -2.17
N ASN A 97 -10.27 15.05 -2.50
CA ASN A 97 -10.91 15.94 -1.55
C ASN A 97 -12.39 15.53 -1.38
N VAL A 98 -12.87 15.54 -0.15
CA VAL A 98 -14.29 15.38 0.17
C VAL A 98 -14.75 16.60 0.97
N GLY A 99 -15.50 17.47 0.34
CA GLY A 99 -15.81 18.80 0.90
C GLY A 99 -14.53 19.60 1.13
N ALA A 100 -14.31 20.07 2.36
CA ALA A 100 -13.12 20.81 2.76
C ALA A 100 -11.94 19.94 3.23
N ARG A 101 -12.07 18.61 3.23
CA ARG A 101 -11.03 17.71 3.70
C ARG A 101 -10.25 17.12 2.52
N SER A 102 -8.92 17.14 2.65
CA SER A 102 -8.00 16.48 1.72
C SER A 102 -7.56 15.14 2.30
N TYR A 103 -7.51 14.14 1.47
CA TYR A 103 -7.07 12.78 1.78
C TYR A 103 -5.90 12.42 0.89
N TYR A 104 -4.94 11.71 1.47
CA TYR A 104 -3.80 11.16 0.75
C TYR A 104 -3.56 9.73 1.20
N GLU A 105 -3.40 8.83 0.25
CA GLU A 105 -3.22 7.40 0.47
C GLU A 105 -1.98 6.89 -0.24
N GLU A 106 -1.32 5.91 0.35
CA GLU A 106 -0.21 5.18 -0.24
C GLU A 106 -0.40 3.68 -0.05
N PHE A 107 -0.09 2.92 -1.09
CA PHE A 107 -0.13 1.47 -1.12
C PHE A 107 1.20 0.96 -1.61
N LEU A 108 1.87 0.12 -0.81
CA LEU A 108 3.11 -0.56 -1.19
C LEU A 108 2.81 -2.03 -1.45
N PHE A 109 3.29 -2.53 -2.56
CA PHE A 109 3.15 -3.93 -2.96
C PHE A 109 4.50 -4.61 -3.02
N ASP A 110 4.55 -5.85 -2.54
CA ASP A 110 5.67 -6.76 -2.74
C ASP A 110 5.15 -7.99 -3.49
N LYS A 111 5.71 -8.26 -4.68
CA LYS A 111 5.32 -9.38 -5.55
C LYS A 111 3.80 -9.47 -5.78
N GLY A 112 3.18 -8.32 -6.04
CA GLY A 112 1.74 -8.22 -6.30
C GLY A 112 0.84 -8.29 -5.07
N SER A 113 1.39 -8.41 -3.86
CA SER A 113 0.64 -8.44 -2.61
C SER A 113 0.77 -7.13 -1.86
N LEU A 114 -0.34 -6.61 -1.32
CA LEU A 114 -0.31 -5.44 -0.44
C LEU A 114 0.46 -5.77 0.84
N VAL A 115 1.51 -5.00 1.13
CA VAL A 115 2.33 -5.14 2.35
C VAL A 115 2.23 -3.94 3.28
N PHE A 116 1.86 -2.77 2.74
CA PHE A 116 1.70 -1.56 3.54
C PHE A 116 0.66 -0.63 2.93
N TYR A 117 -0.12 0.00 3.81
CA TYR A 117 -1.05 1.06 3.51
C TYR A 117 -0.83 2.24 4.46
N PHE A 118 -0.91 3.44 3.92
CA PHE A 118 -0.91 4.69 4.66
C PHE A 118 -2.06 5.56 4.19
N ASN A 119 -2.78 6.15 5.14
CA ASN A 119 -3.78 7.16 4.88
C ASN A 119 -3.55 8.36 5.79
N LYS A 120 -3.70 9.55 5.23
CA LYS A 120 -3.56 10.81 5.94
C LYS A 120 -4.67 11.76 5.57
N SER A 121 -5.26 12.43 6.58
CA SER A 121 -6.16 13.57 6.41
C SER A 121 -5.99 14.54 7.57
N GLN A 122 -5.64 15.78 7.28
CA GLN A 122 -5.37 16.81 8.31
C GLN A 122 -4.35 16.32 9.37
N ASN A 123 -4.83 16.01 10.59
CA ASN A 123 -4.01 15.56 11.71
C ASN A 123 -4.08 14.05 11.95
N ASP A 124 -4.92 13.34 11.18
CA ASP A 124 -5.17 11.91 11.33
C ASP A 124 -4.27 11.12 10.38
N GLU A 125 -3.66 10.06 10.89
CA GLU A 125 -2.84 9.13 10.10
C GLU A 125 -3.15 7.71 10.52
N THR A 126 -3.31 6.82 9.53
CA THR A 126 -3.49 5.37 9.73
C THR A 126 -2.46 4.63 8.91
N ARG A 127 -1.81 3.63 9.50
CA ARG A 127 -0.85 2.73 8.84
C ARG A 127 -1.22 1.31 9.13
N TYR A 128 -1.24 0.49 8.10
CA TYR A 128 -1.49 -0.94 8.18
C TYR A 128 -0.36 -1.71 7.54
N TYR A 129 -0.06 -2.89 8.10
CA TYR A 129 1.02 -3.75 7.67
C TYR A 129 0.49 -5.18 7.49
N TRP A 130 0.82 -5.79 6.35
CA TRP A 130 0.49 -7.16 6.02
C TRP A 130 1.76 -7.98 5.80
N GLY A 131 1.72 -9.25 6.23
CA GLY A 131 2.75 -10.24 5.97
C GLY A 131 2.15 -11.46 5.27
N SER A 132 2.92 -12.53 5.17
CA SER A 132 2.47 -13.79 4.54
C SER A 132 1.24 -14.42 5.21
N GLY A 133 1.00 -14.10 6.50
CA GLY A 133 -0.18 -14.55 7.26
C GLY A 133 -1.38 -13.59 7.22
N GLY A 134 -1.32 -12.52 6.43
CA GLY A 134 -2.34 -11.47 6.37
C GLY A 134 -2.01 -10.23 7.19
N PHE A 135 -3.03 -9.46 7.58
CA PHE A 135 -2.87 -8.28 8.43
C PHE A 135 -2.29 -8.65 9.81
N PHE A 136 -1.30 -7.89 10.29
CA PHE A 136 -0.65 -8.19 11.56
C PHE A 136 -0.31 -6.97 12.44
N HIS A 137 -0.31 -5.75 11.91
CA HIS A 137 0.05 -4.57 12.68
C HIS A 137 -0.63 -3.30 12.17
N GLU A 138 -1.04 -2.44 13.11
CA GLU A 138 -1.53 -1.10 12.83
C GLU A 138 -0.80 -0.04 13.64
N ALA A 139 -0.73 1.19 13.11
CA ALA A 139 -0.29 2.37 13.84
C ALA A 139 -1.20 3.53 13.49
N ILE A 140 -1.86 4.11 14.48
CA ILE A 140 -2.84 5.17 14.32
C ILE A 140 -2.37 6.41 15.08
N LYS A 141 -2.49 7.58 14.42
CA LYS A 141 -2.35 8.90 15.04
C LYS A 141 -3.66 9.65 14.78
N GLY A 142 -4.30 10.13 15.83
CA GLY A 142 -5.63 10.75 15.75
C GLY A 142 -6.74 9.71 15.61
N GLN A 143 -7.70 9.95 14.72
CA GLN A 143 -8.81 9.03 14.46
C GLN A 143 -8.43 7.96 13.43
N LYS A 144 -8.92 6.73 13.62
CA LYS A 144 -8.86 5.68 12.60
C LYS A 144 -9.80 6.07 11.46
N MET A 145 -9.23 6.30 10.28
CA MET A 145 -9.97 6.79 9.12
C MET A 145 -10.61 5.68 8.29
N MET A 146 -10.02 4.50 8.31
CA MET A 146 -10.44 3.35 7.51
C MET A 146 -10.03 2.07 8.24
N ASP A 147 -10.76 0.98 8.08
CA ASP A 147 -10.33 -0.32 8.58
C ASP A 147 -9.41 -1.06 7.58
N GLU A 148 -8.71 -2.07 8.07
CA GLU A 148 -7.74 -2.85 7.30
C GLU A 148 -8.38 -3.67 6.18
N VAL A 149 -9.63 -4.10 6.37
CA VAL A 149 -10.38 -4.89 5.36
C VAL A 149 -10.74 -4.00 4.18
N PHE A 150 -11.21 -2.79 4.46
CA PHE A 150 -11.53 -1.82 3.40
C PHE A 150 -10.27 -1.39 2.66
N ALA A 151 -9.16 -1.12 3.38
CA ALA A 151 -7.87 -0.77 2.77
C ALA A 151 -7.37 -1.88 1.83
N SER A 152 -7.47 -3.15 2.25
CA SER A 152 -7.11 -4.30 1.41
C SER A 152 -8.00 -4.44 0.17
N ARG A 153 -9.31 -4.24 0.32
CA ARG A 153 -10.26 -4.26 -0.82
C ARG A 153 -9.93 -3.16 -1.81
N LEU A 154 -9.75 -1.93 -1.35
CA LEU A 154 -9.38 -0.78 -2.20
C LEU A 154 -8.07 -1.03 -2.94
N ALA A 155 -7.07 -1.62 -2.28
CA ALA A 155 -5.81 -2.00 -2.93
C ALA A 155 -6.01 -2.98 -4.08
N ASN A 156 -6.87 -4.00 -3.89
CA ASN A 156 -7.20 -4.97 -4.95
C ASN A 156 -7.95 -4.30 -6.11
N ASP A 157 -8.91 -3.42 -5.82
CA ASP A 157 -9.64 -2.67 -6.86
C ASP A 157 -8.69 -1.80 -7.69
N LEU A 158 -7.70 -1.17 -7.04
CA LEU A 158 -6.66 -0.38 -7.73
C LEU A 158 -5.74 -1.26 -8.59
N LEU A 159 -5.34 -2.44 -8.12
CA LEU A 159 -4.56 -3.40 -8.92
C LEU A 159 -5.34 -3.86 -10.15
N GLU A 160 -6.60 -4.21 -9.99
CA GLU A 160 -7.46 -4.60 -11.13
C GLU A 160 -7.63 -3.45 -12.13
N ALA A 161 -7.80 -2.22 -11.65
CA ALA A 161 -7.89 -1.04 -12.51
C ALA A 161 -6.59 -0.83 -13.30
N PHE A 162 -5.43 -0.97 -12.64
CA PHE A 162 -4.13 -0.91 -13.28
C PHE A 162 -3.98 -1.97 -14.39
N HIS A 163 -4.26 -3.24 -14.09
CA HIS A 163 -4.16 -4.32 -15.09
C HIS A 163 -5.09 -4.09 -16.27
N ARG A 164 -6.30 -3.59 -16.05
CA ARG A 164 -7.21 -3.21 -17.14
C ARG A 164 -6.68 -2.06 -18.01
N LEU A 165 -5.93 -1.12 -17.41
CA LEU A 165 -5.29 -0.03 -18.16
C LEU A 165 -4.12 -0.52 -19.03
N MET A 166 -3.28 -1.40 -18.46
CA MET A 166 -2.06 -1.88 -19.12
C MET A 166 -2.33 -2.96 -20.19
N ASN A 167 -3.40 -3.75 -20.02
CA ASN A 167 -3.79 -4.83 -20.95
C ASN A 167 -4.76 -4.37 -22.05
N ARG A 168 -4.90 -3.06 -22.29
CA ARG A 168 -5.64 -2.59 -23.46
C ARG A 168 -4.84 -2.92 -24.72
N GLU A 169 -5.33 -3.91 -25.45
CA GLU A 169 -4.93 -4.12 -26.84
C GLU A 169 -5.31 -2.86 -27.65
N TYR A 170 -4.34 -2.23 -28.28
CA TYR A 170 -4.53 -1.14 -29.25
C TYR A 170 -4.85 -1.71 -30.62
#